data_075a56c199501d1735be550a753201b8
#
_entry.id   075a56c199501d1735be550a753201b8
#
_cell.length_a   1.000
_cell.length_b   1.000
_cell.length_c   1.000
_cell.angle_alpha   90.00
_cell.angle_beta   90.00
_cell.angle_gamma   90.00
#
_symmetry.space_group_name_H-M   'P 1'
#
loop_
_entity.id
_entity.type
_entity.pdbx_description
1 polymer ?
#
loop_
_entity_poly.entity_id
_entity_poly.type
_entity_poly.pdbx_seq_one_letter_code
_entity_poly.pdbx_strand_id
1 'polypeptide(L)'
;MKIKLKPKTFGPVFAFFDPSKEVQYATTEISERTPHAPPGSPVDMLLASLAFCMVKSVEWAAKDQGETLLPFSVKVAGTKTPDLPWRVEVMEVTLFGGLVEDA
;
A
#
# COMPACT_ATOMS: atom_id res chain seq x y z
N MET A 1 -3.98 -2.01 -39.01
CA MET A 1 -3.30 -1.10 -38.06
C MET A 1 -3.16 -1.78 -36.71
N LYS A 2 -1.94 -1.93 -36.27
CA LYS A 2 -1.69 -2.53 -34.95
C LYS A 2 -1.73 -1.46 -33.88
N ILE A 3 -2.67 -1.59 -32.94
CA ILE A 3 -2.72 -0.72 -31.78
C ILE A 3 -1.76 -1.28 -30.74
N LYS A 4 -0.74 -0.52 -30.45
CA LYS A 4 0.21 -0.90 -29.40
C LYS A 4 -0.34 -0.42 -28.07
N LEU A 5 -0.85 -1.33 -27.28
CA LEU A 5 -1.33 -1.03 -25.93
C LEU A 5 -0.15 -1.06 -24.97
N LYS A 6 0.05 0.05 -24.28
CA LYS A 6 1.10 0.13 -23.25
C LYS A 6 0.54 -0.34 -21.92
N PRO A 7 1.33 -1.05 -21.11
CA PRO A 7 0.93 -1.35 -19.75
C PRO A 7 0.68 -0.06 -18.99
N LYS A 8 -0.38 -0.04 -18.19
CA LYS A 8 -0.73 1.10 -17.37
C LYS A 8 -0.41 0.77 -15.91
N THR A 9 0.27 1.70 -15.24
CA THR A 9 0.53 1.56 -13.82
C THR A 9 -0.54 2.26 -13.00
N PHE A 10 -0.81 1.72 -11.81
CA PHE A 10 -1.74 2.29 -10.85
C PHE A 10 -1.03 2.55 -9.54
N GLY A 11 -1.50 3.54 -8.81
CA GLY A 11 -0.90 3.92 -7.57
C GLY A 11 0.29 4.85 -7.80
N PRO A 12 1.27 4.86 -6.90
CA PRO A 12 1.26 4.05 -5.69
C PRO A 12 0.26 4.53 -4.66
N VAL A 13 -0.11 3.65 -3.74
CA VAL A 13 -0.85 4.00 -2.55
C VAL A 13 0.04 3.66 -1.35
N PHE A 14 0.17 4.60 -0.43
CA PHE A 14 0.94 4.42 0.79
C PHE A 14 -0.01 4.27 1.97
N ALA A 15 0.30 3.35 2.87
CA ALA A 15 -0.34 3.25 4.16
C ALA A 15 0.73 3.48 5.22
N PHE A 16 0.43 4.33 6.19
CA PHE A 16 1.38 4.71 7.25
C PHE A 16 0.89 4.19 8.58
N PHE A 17 1.73 3.42 9.23
CA PHE A 17 1.48 2.93 10.57
C PHE A 17 2.21 3.81 11.59
N ASP A 18 1.48 4.19 12.63
CA ASP A 18 2.04 4.86 13.81
C ASP A 18 1.27 4.30 15.00
N PRO A 19 1.98 3.78 16.05
CA PRO A 19 1.28 3.16 17.18
C PRO A 19 0.38 4.12 17.95
N SER A 20 0.54 5.44 17.77
CA SER A 20 -0.28 6.45 18.45
C SER A 20 -1.49 6.90 17.63
N LYS A 21 -1.64 6.43 16.40
CA LYS A 21 -2.69 6.90 15.48
C LYS A 21 -3.31 5.77 14.70
N GLU A 22 -4.45 6.06 14.07
CA GLU A 22 -5.04 5.16 13.09
C GLU A 22 -4.18 5.15 11.82
N VAL A 23 -4.30 4.08 11.05
CA VAL A 23 -3.61 3.99 9.75
C VAL A 23 -4.04 5.15 8.87
N GLN A 24 -3.07 5.79 8.26
CA GLN A 24 -3.29 6.91 7.34
C GLN A 24 -2.78 6.55 5.96
N TYR A 25 -3.32 7.21 4.95
CA TYR A 25 -3.05 6.91 3.56
C TYR A 25 -2.61 8.16 2.81
N ALA A 26 -1.82 7.96 1.77
CA ALA A 26 -1.42 9.02 0.86
C ALA A 26 -1.08 8.42 -0.52
N THR A 27 -0.99 9.28 -1.52
CA THR A 27 -0.61 8.86 -2.87
C THR A 27 0.86 9.15 -3.18
N THR A 28 1.52 9.94 -2.33
CA THR A 28 2.96 10.18 -2.40
C THR A 28 3.53 10.20 -0.99
N GLU A 29 4.85 10.10 -0.88
CA GLU A 29 5.51 10.13 0.44
C GLU A 29 5.37 11.47 1.16
N ILE A 30 5.16 12.55 0.42
CA ILE A 30 5.13 13.90 0.95
C ILE A 30 3.74 14.53 0.94
N SER A 31 2.74 13.86 0.36
CA SER A 31 1.39 14.40 0.33
C SER A 31 0.72 14.29 1.68
N GLU A 32 -0.36 15.05 1.86
CA GLU A 32 -1.13 15.01 3.09
C GLU A 32 -1.70 13.63 3.32
N ARG A 33 -1.56 13.14 4.54
CA ARG A 33 -2.08 11.83 4.95
C ARG A 33 -3.51 11.95 5.42
N THR A 34 -4.34 11.00 5.03
CA THR A 34 -5.75 10.98 5.42
C THR A 34 -6.09 9.64 6.07
N PRO A 35 -7.11 9.60 6.96
CA PRO A 35 -7.53 8.34 7.58
C PRO A 35 -8.36 7.47 6.64
N HIS A 36 -8.60 7.92 5.43
CA HIS A 36 -9.39 7.21 4.43
C HIS A 36 -8.53 6.85 3.24
N ALA A 37 -8.87 5.73 2.58
CA ALA A 37 -8.22 5.40 1.33
C ALA A 37 -8.40 6.54 0.33
N PRO A 38 -7.35 6.90 -0.44
CA PRO A 38 -7.46 7.97 -1.42
C PRO A 38 -8.55 7.66 -2.45
N PRO A 39 -9.33 8.66 -2.85
CA PRO A 39 -10.30 8.45 -3.92
C PRO A 39 -9.59 8.16 -5.23
N GLY A 40 -10.19 7.33 -6.06
CA GLY A 40 -9.58 6.98 -7.34
C GLY A 40 -10.34 5.85 -8.01
N SER A 41 -9.62 5.13 -8.86
CA SER A 41 -10.19 4.00 -9.57
C SER A 41 -10.45 2.81 -8.64
N PRO A 42 -11.24 1.83 -9.08
CA PRO A 42 -11.40 0.58 -8.33
C PRO A 42 -10.07 -0.10 -8.02
N VAL A 43 -9.09 0.01 -8.92
CA VAL A 43 -7.76 -0.57 -8.70
C VAL A 43 -7.04 0.17 -7.57
N ASP A 44 -7.15 1.48 -7.49
CA ASP A 44 -6.54 2.25 -6.40
C ASP A 44 -7.13 1.83 -5.05
N MET A 45 -8.42 1.56 -4.99
CA MET A 45 -9.07 1.05 -3.79
C MET A 45 -8.55 -0.35 -3.41
N LEU A 46 -8.32 -1.18 -4.41
CA LEU A 46 -7.74 -2.52 -4.18
C LEU A 46 -6.32 -2.39 -3.62
N LEU A 47 -5.51 -1.48 -4.17
CA LEU A 47 -4.16 -1.24 -3.68
C LEU A 47 -4.17 -0.73 -2.24
N ALA A 48 -5.09 0.17 -1.91
CA ALA A 48 -5.25 0.67 -0.55
C ALA A 48 -5.65 -0.45 0.42
N SER A 49 -6.55 -1.34 0.00
CA SER A 49 -6.96 -2.49 0.81
C SER A 49 -5.78 -3.42 1.07
N LEU A 50 -4.96 -3.68 0.06
CA LEU A 50 -3.77 -4.51 0.22
C LEU A 50 -2.77 -3.86 1.17
N ALA A 51 -2.55 -2.55 1.03
CA ALA A 51 -1.65 -1.81 1.91
C ALA A 51 -2.12 -1.90 3.37
N PHE A 52 -3.41 -1.70 3.62
CA PHE A 52 -3.99 -1.83 4.94
C PHE A 52 -3.83 -3.26 5.48
N CYS A 53 -4.09 -4.25 4.65
CA CYS A 53 -3.94 -5.66 5.02
C CYS A 53 -2.51 -5.97 5.44
N MET A 54 -1.52 -5.44 4.73
CA MET A 54 -0.12 -5.64 5.07
C MET A 54 0.23 -4.99 6.40
N VAL A 55 -0.29 -3.77 6.68
CA VAL A 55 -0.10 -3.13 7.98
C VAL A 55 -0.65 -4.01 9.10
N LYS A 56 -1.89 -4.51 8.93
CA LYS A 56 -2.52 -5.35 9.95
C LYS A 56 -1.79 -6.67 10.13
N SER A 57 -1.26 -7.26 9.06
CA SER A 57 -0.50 -8.50 9.14
C SER A 57 0.79 -8.30 9.94
N VAL A 58 1.48 -7.18 9.73
CA VAL A 58 2.69 -6.85 10.49
C VAL A 58 2.36 -6.62 11.96
N GLU A 59 1.27 -5.88 12.25
CA GLU A 59 0.82 -5.67 13.64
C GLU A 59 0.52 -7.00 14.33
N TRP A 60 -0.19 -7.87 13.65
CA TRP A 60 -0.55 -9.17 14.21
C TRP A 60 0.67 -10.03 14.48
N ALA A 61 1.61 -10.08 13.54
CA ALA A 61 2.84 -10.85 13.70
C ALA A 61 3.69 -10.32 14.86
N ALA A 62 3.79 -9.01 14.98
CA ALA A 62 4.55 -8.38 16.08
C ALA A 62 3.91 -8.70 17.43
N LYS A 63 2.58 -8.59 17.52
CA LYS A 63 1.86 -8.90 18.76
C LYS A 63 2.05 -10.36 19.16
N ASP A 64 1.99 -11.26 18.18
CA ASP A 64 2.17 -12.69 18.42
C ASP A 64 3.55 -13.00 18.98
N GLN A 65 4.58 -12.25 18.59
CA GLN A 65 5.94 -12.43 19.04
C GLN A 65 6.35 -11.52 20.22
N GLY A 66 5.42 -10.72 20.71
CA GLY A 66 5.69 -9.79 21.80
C GLY A 66 6.62 -8.64 21.41
N GLU A 67 6.65 -8.28 20.13
CA GLU A 67 7.50 -7.21 19.63
C GLU A 67 6.77 -5.87 19.64
N THR A 68 7.52 -4.79 19.84
CA THR A 68 6.99 -3.43 19.75
C THR A 68 7.30 -2.85 18.39
N LEU A 69 6.27 -2.40 17.68
CA LEU A 69 6.43 -1.82 16.35
C LEU A 69 6.81 -0.35 16.42
N LEU A 70 7.73 0.03 15.54
CA LEU A 70 8.04 1.42 15.25
C LEU A 70 7.17 1.88 14.08
N PRO A 71 6.99 3.21 13.89
CA PRO A 71 6.28 3.70 12.71
C PRO A 71 6.91 3.16 11.43
N PHE A 72 6.07 2.72 10.51
CA PHE A 72 6.52 2.22 9.21
C PHE A 72 5.48 2.56 8.14
N SER A 73 5.85 2.38 6.90
CA SER A 73 4.94 2.57 5.79
C SER A 73 4.97 1.41 4.82
N VAL A 74 3.86 1.23 4.12
CA VAL A 74 3.70 0.22 3.08
C VAL A 74 3.33 0.95 1.80
N LYS A 75 4.08 0.70 0.74
CA LYS A 75 3.79 1.22 -0.59
C LYS A 75 3.28 0.07 -1.46
N VAL A 76 2.16 0.26 -2.11
CA VAL A 76 1.60 -0.72 -3.04
C VAL A 76 1.38 -0.06 -4.38
N ALA A 77 1.91 -0.67 -5.42
CA ALA A 77 1.72 -0.22 -6.80
C ALA A 77 1.27 -1.41 -7.64
N GLY A 78 0.54 -1.14 -8.70
CA GLY A 78 0.05 -2.18 -9.59
C GLY A 78 0.34 -1.87 -11.05
N THR A 79 0.39 -2.92 -11.85
CA THR A 79 0.54 -2.81 -13.30
C THR A 79 -0.62 -3.55 -13.95
N LYS A 80 -1.33 -2.84 -14.82
CA LYS A 80 -2.47 -3.39 -15.56
C LYS A 80 -1.98 -4.10 -16.82
N THR A 81 -2.61 -5.23 -17.14
CA THR A 81 -2.39 -5.85 -18.45
C THR A 81 -3.00 -4.97 -19.55
N PRO A 82 -2.44 -4.97 -20.75
CA PRO A 82 -3.00 -4.17 -21.84
C PRO A 82 -4.28 -4.74 -22.46
N ASP A 83 -4.71 -5.93 -22.04
CA ASP A 83 -5.86 -6.62 -22.67
C ASP A 83 -7.22 -6.20 -22.11
N LEU A 84 -7.35 -6.03 -20.80
CA LEU A 84 -8.63 -5.72 -20.16
C LEU A 84 -8.53 -4.50 -19.25
N PRO A 85 -9.55 -3.62 -19.23
CA PRO A 85 -9.60 -2.55 -18.26
C PRO A 85 -9.72 -3.13 -16.84
N TRP A 86 -9.10 -2.48 -15.88
CA TRP A 86 -9.17 -2.81 -14.44
C TRP A 86 -8.57 -4.16 -14.05
N ARG A 87 -7.94 -4.87 -14.98
CA ARG A 87 -7.25 -6.12 -14.65
C ARG A 87 -5.81 -5.83 -14.25
N VAL A 88 -5.48 -6.12 -13.01
CA VAL A 88 -4.13 -5.94 -12.49
C VAL A 88 -3.34 -7.22 -12.71
N GLU A 89 -2.19 -7.12 -13.35
CA GLU A 89 -1.31 -8.26 -13.60
C GLU A 89 -0.32 -8.45 -12.47
N VAL A 90 0.27 -7.35 -12.00
CA VAL A 90 1.31 -7.39 -10.97
C VAL A 90 1.01 -6.32 -9.93
N MET A 91 1.14 -6.71 -8.65
CA MET A 91 1.13 -5.77 -7.54
C MET A 91 2.45 -5.86 -6.82
N GLU A 92 3.09 -4.71 -6.60
CA GLU A 92 4.35 -4.64 -5.86
C GLU A 92 4.10 -4.01 -4.50
N VAL A 93 4.57 -4.68 -3.45
CA VAL A 93 4.46 -4.21 -2.08
C VAL A 93 5.86 -3.94 -1.54
N THR A 94 6.05 -2.75 -1.03
CA THR A 94 7.34 -2.37 -0.44
C THR A 94 7.11 -1.85 0.98
N LEU A 95 7.87 -2.36 1.93
CA LEU A 95 7.84 -1.92 3.31
C LEU A 95 9.01 -0.99 3.58
N PHE A 96 8.71 0.14 4.25
CA PHE A 96 9.73 1.13 4.61
C PHE A 96 9.74 1.31 6.13
N GLY A 97 10.91 1.34 6.72
CA GLY A 97 11.08 1.62 8.14
C GLY A 97 11.73 0.47 8.90
N GLY A 98 12.02 0.70 10.16
CA GLY A 98 12.68 -0.27 11.01
C GLY A 98 11.79 -1.36 11.57
N LEU A 99 10.51 -1.34 11.33
CA LEU A 99 9.44 -2.27 11.72
C LEU A 99 9.40 -2.60 13.21
N VAL A 100 10.46 -3.11 13.78
CA VAL A 100 10.49 -3.47 15.21
C VAL A 100 11.62 -2.75 15.93
N GLU A 101 11.40 -2.51 17.22
CA GLU A 101 12.40 -1.89 18.06
C GLU A 101 13.49 -2.92 18.40
N ASP A 102 14.75 -2.54 18.22
CA ASP A 102 15.86 -3.40 18.60
C ASP A 102 15.95 -3.50 20.11
N ALA A 103 16.06 -4.71 20.59
CA ALA A 103 16.18 -4.98 22.01
C ALA A 103 17.56 -4.61 22.54
#